data_953d38d39dc71d557505342b0dee0b94
#
_entry.id   953d38d39dc71d557505342b0dee0b94
#
_cell.length_a   1.000
_cell.length_b   1.000
_cell.length_c   1.000
_cell.angle_alpha   90.00
_cell.angle_beta   90.00
_cell.angle_gamma   90.00
#
_symmetry.space_group_name_H-M   'P 1'
#
loop_
_entity.id
_entity.type
_entity.pdbx_description
1 polymer ?
#
loop_
_entity_poly.entity_id
_entity_poly.type
_entity_poly.pdbx_seq_one_letter_code
_entity_poly.pdbx_strand_id
1 'polypeptide(L)'
;LSSIIEYRSAETGRHVQRIRMFTRVLLEDLARTCPEYGLDEARIQVISSAAAMHDIGKVAIPDAILNKPGPLTPAEYERMKDHTIKGCEMLAALEKATDRDYLHCAYNICRSHHERWNGAGYPDGLRGDAIPLEAQAVGVADCYDALTTDRVYKQAIPPGEAFQMILNGECGQFSPRLLESFKQVRGQFAALARRYADDAQAGAVSYTHLR
;
A
#
# COMPACT_ATOMS: atom_id res chain seq x y z
N LEU A 1 -3.93 -4.85 -15.10
CA LEU A 1 -2.71 -5.49 -14.55
C LEU A 1 -2.85 -5.72 -13.05
N SER A 2 -3.27 -4.73 -12.24
CA SER A 2 -3.44 -4.92 -10.78
C SER A 2 -4.40 -6.06 -10.45
N SER A 3 -5.51 -6.21 -11.15
CA SER A 3 -6.48 -7.29 -10.93
C SER A 3 -5.93 -8.71 -11.15
N ILE A 4 -4.90 -8.86 -12.00
CA ILE A 4 -4.23 -10.15 -12.23
C ILE A 4 -3.34 -10.51 -11.04
N ILE A 5 -2.73 -9.52 -10.43
CA ILE A 5 -1.84 -9.69 -9.28
C ILE A 5 -2.65 -10.08 -8.04
N GLU A 6 -3.77 -9.39 -7.83
CA GLU A 6 -4.72 -9.68 -6.75
C GLU A 6 -5.22 -11.11 -6.80
N TYR A 7 -5.55 -11.61 -8.00
CA TYR A 7 -5.98 -13.00 -8.19
C TYR A 7 -4.90 -14.01 -7.78
N ARG A 8 -3.60 -13.65 -7.92
CA ARG A 8 -2.48 -14.53 -7.62
C ARG A 8 -2.01 -14.47 -6.16
N SER A 9 -2.16 -13.32 -5.51
CA SER A 9 -1.63 -13.07 -4.14
C SER A 9 -2.65 -13.25 -3.02
N ALA A 10 -3.82 -13.81 -3.27
CA ALA A 10 -4.94 -13.87 -2.32
C ALA A 10 -5.39 -12.49 -1.77
N GLU A 11 -4.86 -11.40 -2.32
CA GLU A 11 -5.31 -10.04 -2.08
C GLU A 11 -6.53 -9.77 -2.97
N THR A 12 -7.57 -9.19 -2.43
CA THR A 12 -8.81 -8.95 -3.18
C THR A 12 -8.72 -7.63 -3.95
N GLY A 13 -9.45 -7.47 -5.06
CA GLY A 13 -9.59 -6.20 -5.80
C GLY A 13 -9.99 -5.01 -4.93
N ARG A 14 -10.46 -5.28 -3.73
CA ARG A 14 -10.77 -4.33 -2.68
C ARG A 14 -9.53 -3.76 -2.00
N HIS A 15 -8.45 -4.53 -1.87
CA HIS A 15 -7.18 -4.03 -1.32
C HIS A 15 -6.67 -2.84 -2.13
N VAL A 16 -6.51 -2.99 -3.45
CA VAL A 16 -6.07 -1.90 -4.32
C VAL A 16 -7.00 -0.69 -4.23
N GLN A 17 -8.30 -0.91 -4.16
CA GLN A 17 -9.27 0.18 -4.03
C GLN A 17 -9.11 0.90 -2.68
N ARG A 18 -8.91 0.16 -1.57
CA ARG A 18 -8.65 0.76 -0.24
C ARG A 18 -7.36 1.56 -0.23
N ILE A 19 -6.27 1.00 -0.74
CA ILE A 19 -4.97 1.71 -0.82
C ILE A 19 -5.11 3.04 -1.57
N ARG A 20 -5.78 3.03 -2.72
CA ARG A 20 -6.07 4.27 -3.49
C ARG A 20 -6.84 5.29 -2.67
N MET A 21 -7.88 4.88 -1.95
CA MET A 21 -8.72 5.78 -1.17
C MET A 21 -8.01 6.31 0.08
N PHE A 22 -7.29 5.47 0.81
CA PHE A 22 -6.48 5.90 1.95
C PHE A 22 -5.39 6.88 1.52
N THR A 23 -4.68 6.58 0.44
CA THR A 23 -3.68 7.46 -0.13
C THR A 23 -4.29 8.82 -0.50
N ARG A 24 -5.44 8.83 -1.19
CA ARG A 24 -6.13 10.06 -1.58
C ARG A 24 -6.49 10.91 -0.37
N VAL A 25 -7.18 10.34 0.60
CA VAL A 25 -7.61 11.05 1.83
C VAL A 25 -6.42 11.65 2.58
N LEU A 26 -5.31 10.91 2.66
CA LEU A 26 -4.10 11.40 3.31
C LEU A 26 -3.47 12.58 2.56
N LEU A 27 -3.39 12.49 1.22
CA LEU A 27 -2.82 13.55 0.39
C LEU A 27 -3.71 14.80 0.32
N GLU A 28 -5.03 14.67 0.34
CA GLU A 28 -5.97 15.80 0.41
C GLU A 28 -5.78 16.62 1.70
N ASP A 29 -5.59 15.97 2.85
CA ASP A 29 -5.28 16.67 4.09
C ASP A 29 -3.89 17.30 4.05
N LEU A 30 -2.90 16.58 3.54
CA LEU A 30 -1.53 17.08 3.40
C LEU A 30 -1.46 18.29 2.47
N ALA A 31 -2.22 18.30 1.35
CA ALA A 31 -2.31 19.45 0.46
C ALA A 31 -2.83 20.71 1.16
N ARG A 32 -3.77 20.52 2.09
CA ARG A 32 -4.38 21.61 2.87
C ARG A 32 -3.44 22.14 3.97
N THR A 33 -2.67 21.25 4.59
CA THR A 33 -1.84 21.57 5.78
C THR A 33 -0.40 21.89 5.45
N CYS A 34 0.11 21.43 4.31
CA CYS A 34 1.50 21.56 3.87
C CYS A 34 1.58 21.99 2.39
N PRO A 35 1.22 23.25 2.05
CA PRO A 35 1.18 23.73 0.66
C PRO A 35 2.54 23.67 -0.05
N GLU A 36 3.63 23.57 0.68
CA GLU A 36 4.99 23.43 0.14
C GLU A 36 5.20 22.15 -0.67
N TYR A 37 4.35 21.13 -0.52
CA TYR A 37 4.39 19.93 -1.35
C TYR A 37 3.79 20.11 -2.75
N GLY A 38 3.12 21.24 -3.00
CA GLY A 38 2.56 21.55 -4.32
C GLY A 38 1.53 20.51 -4.81
N LEU A 39 0.78 19.90 -3.90
CA LEU A 39 -0.23 18.90 -4.20
C LEU A 39 -1.52 19.61 -4.67
N ASP A 40 -1.78 19.56 -5.96
CA ASP A 40 -3.08 19.90 -6.53
C ASP A 40 -3.94 18.64 -6.77
N GLU A 41 -5.21 18.83 -7.15
CA GLU A 41 -6.14 17.72 -7.41
C GLU A 41 -5.63 16.76 -8.51
N ALA A 42 -4.97 17.30 -9.55
CA ALA A 42 -4.43 16.48 -10.64
C ALA A 42 -3.29 15.58 -10.13
N ARG A 43 -2.38 16.14 -9.33
CA ARG A 43 -1.27 15.38 -8.73
C ARG A 43 -1.77 14.32 -7.74
N ILE A 44 -2.73 14.66 -6.89
CA ILE A 44 -3.38 13.72 -5.97
C ILE A 44 -4.04 12.58 -6.73
N GLN A 45 -4.74 12.87 -7.82
CA GLN A 45 -5.36 11.87 -8.68
C GLN A 45 -4.33 10.92 -9.31
N VAL A 46 -3.22 11.46 -9.83
CA VAL A 46 -2.12 10.65 -10.40
C VAL A 46 -1.54 9.71 -9.35
N ILE A 47 -1.17 10.24 -8.18
CA ILE A 47 -0.57 9.44 -7.09
C ILE A 47 -1.55 8.36 -6.61
N SER A 48 -2.80 8.72 -6.34
CA SER A 48 -3.81 7.79 -5.87
C SER A 48 -4.09 6.67 -6.88
N SER A 49 -4.04 6.98 -8.18
CA SER A 49 -4.20 5.98 -9.24
C SER A 49 -2.97 5.07 -9.34
N ALA A 50 -1.77 5.64 -9.24
CA ALA A 50 -0.51 4.92 -9.30
C ALA A 50 -0.28 4.02 -8.08
N ALA A 51 -0.91 4.30 -6.94
CA ALA A 51 -0.87 3.47 -5.74
C ALA A 51 -1.28 2.01 -6.00
N ALA A 52 -2.11 1.77 -7.01
CA ALA A 52 -2.49 0.43 -7.47
C ALA A 52 -1.31 -0.43 -7.94
N MET A 53 -0.17 0.18 -8.23
CA MET A 53 1.01 -0.51 -8.80
C MET A 53 2.06 -0.88 -7.73
N HIS A 54 1.85 -0.53 -6.45
CA HIS A 54 2.87 -0.73 -5.41
C HIS A 54 3.43 -2.15 -5.37
N ASP A 55 2.59 -3.13 -5.56
CA ASP A 55 2.88 -4.56 -5.44
C ASP A 55 2.96 -5.32 -6.79
N ILE A 56 3.03 -4.61 -7.94
CA ILE A 56 3.02 -5.26 -9.26
C ILE A 56 4.12 -6.33 -9.41
N GLY A 57 5.25 -6.15 -8.75
CA GLY A 57 6.37 -7.08 -8.79
C GLY A 57 6.11 -8.41 -8.06
N LYS A 58 5.07 -8.53 -7.25
CA LYS A 58 4.67 -9.81 -6.62
C LYS A 58 4.42 -10.90 -7.66
N VAL A 59 4.10 -10.53 -8.91
CA VAL A 59 3.93 -11.48 -10.01
C VAL A 59 5.21 -12.28 -10.31
N ALA A 60 6.38 -11.76 -9.99
CA ALA A 60 7.66 -12.42 -10.18
C ALA A 60 8.12 -13.24 -8.96
N ILE A 61 7.39 -13.19 -7.84
CA ILE A 61 7.72 -13.95 -6.65
C ILE A 61 7.19 -15.39 -6.79
N PRO A 62 8.01 -16.41 -6.47
CA PRO A 62 7.56 -17.81 -6.53
C PRO A 62 6.36 -18.08 -5.61
N ASP A 63 5.38 -18.86 -6.08
CA ASP A 63 4.16 -19.18 -5.32
C ASP A 63 4.46 -19.82 -3.97
N ALA A 64 5.50 -20.64 -3.88
CA ALA A 64 5.93 -21.26 -2.62
C ALA A 64 6.33 -20.25 -1.53
N ILE A 65 6.71 -19.02 -1.93
CA ILE A 65 7.03 -17.92 -1.01
C ILE A 65 5.80 -17.02 -0.86
N LEU A 66 5.19 -16.61 -1.99
CA LEU A 66 4.07 -15.66 -2.02
C LEU A 66 2.86 -16.18 -1.23
N ASN A 67 2.53 -17.45 -1.39
CA ASN A 67 1.36 -18.10 -0.78
C ASN A 67 1.74 -19.08 0.33
N LYS A 68 2.91 -18.92 0.95
CA LYS A 68 3.36 -19.81 2.01
C LYS A 68 2.39 -19.82 3.19
N PRO A 69 1.92 -20.99 3.64
CA PRO A 69 1.06 -21.11 4.80
C PRO A 69 1.88 -20.98 6.10
N GLY A 70 2.28 -19.77 6.47
CA GLY A 70 3.03 -19.50 7.69
C GLY A 70 4.10 -18.42 7.51
N PRO A 71 4.89 -18.14 8.54
CA PRO A 71 5.92 -17.11 8.48
C PRO A 71 7.03 -17.47 7.48
N LEU A 72 7.53 -16.45 6.80
CA LEU A 72 8.68 -16.58 5.91
C LEU A 72 9.97 -16.78 6.73
N THR A 73 10.85 -17.63 6.27
CA THR A 73 12.22 -17.68 6.76
C THR A 73 12.96 -16.39 6.38
N PRO A 74 14.10 -16.06 7.03
CA PRO A 74 14.88 -14.88 6.63
C PRO A 74 15.26 -14.87 5.14
N ALA A 75 15.64 -16.00 4.57
CA ALA A 75 15.98 -16.10 3.15
C ALA A 75 14.75 -15.89 2.22
N GLU A 76 13.60 -16.43 2.59
CA GLU A 76 12.35 -16.19 1.85
C GLU A 76 11.88 -14.74 1.97
N TYR A 77 12.08 -14.12 3.13
CA TYR A 77 11.77 -12.71 3.33
C TYR A 77 12.65 -11.80 2.44
N GLU A 78 13.95 -12.10 2.33
CA GLU A 78 14.82 -11.38 1.39
C GLU A 78 14.33 -11.52 -0.06
N ARG A 79 13.90 -12.72 -0.47
CA ARG A 79 13.31 -12.95 -1.80
C ARG A 79 11.96 -12.23 -1.96
N MET A 80 11.15 -12.12 -0.92
CA MET A 80 9.90 -11.35 -0.96
C MET A 80 10.16 -9.87 -1.24
N LYS A 81 11.22 -9.28 -0.67
CA LYS A 81 11.60 -7.88 -0.93
C LYS A 81 11.92 -7.59 -2.40
N ASP A 82 12.32 -8.59 -3.18
CA ASP A 82 12.59 -8.43 -4.61
C ASP A 82 11.39 -7.89 -5.40
N HIS A 83 10.14 -8.00 -4.89
CA HIS A 83 8.96 -7.48 -5.58
C HIS A 83 9.08 -5.99 -5.88
N THR A 84 9.73 -5.21 -5.03
CA THR A 84 9.92 -3.77 -5.25
C THR A 84 10.79 -3.50 -6.48
N ILE A 85 11.88 -4.27 -6.63
CA ILE A 85 12.81 -4.16 -7.76
C ILE A 85 12.17 -4.74 -9.03
N LYS A 86 11.55 -5.91 -8.94
CA LYS A 86 10.91 -6.59 -10.07
C LYS A 86 9.74 -5.78 -10.63
N GLY A 87 8.98 -5.13 -9.77
CA GLY A 87 7.92 -4.22 -10.22
C GLY A 87 8.48 -3.01 -10.98
N CYS A 88 9.59 -2.42 -10.54
CA CYS A 88 10.27 -1.35 -11.27
C CYS A 88 10.76 -1.79 -12.66
N GLU A 89 11.33 -3.00 -12.77
CA GLU A 89 11.73 -3.58 -14.07
C GLU A 89 10.53 -3.69 -15.03
N MET A 90 9.36 -4.13 -14.52
CA MET A 90 8.14 -4.25 -15.31
C MET A 90 7.58 -2.89 -15.73
N LEU A 91 7.57 -1.91 -14.82
CA LEU A 91 7.10 -0.55 -15.11
C LEU A 91 7.99 0.15 -16.14
N ALA A 92 9.30 -0.02 -16.06
CA ALA A 92 10.24 0.52 -17.05
C ALA A 92 9.98 -0.01 -18.47
N ALA A 93 9.53 -1.26 -18.61
CA ALA A 93 9.17 -1.82 -19.90
C ALA A 93 7.92 -1.15 -20.54
N LEU A 94 7.11 -0.45 -19.76
CA LEU A 94 5.88 0.25 -20.21
C LEU A 94 6.12 1.72 -20.59
N GLU A 95 7.34 2.25 -20.46
CA GLU A 95 7.64 3.68 -20.63
C GLU A 95 7.18 4.27 -21.97
N LYS A 96 7.13 3.46 -23.04
CA LYS A 96 6.69 3.90 -24.37
C LYS A 96 5.17 3.93 -24.57
N ALA A 97 4.40 3.34 -23.66
CA ALA A 97 2.98 3.07 -23.85
C ALA A 97 2.06 3.83 -22.88
N THR A 98 2.62 4.59 -21.94
CA THR A 98 1.84 5.16 -20.84
C THR A 98 2.31 6.58 -20.51
N ASP A 99 1.43 7.36 -19.86
CA ASP A 99 1.73 8.69 -19.35
C ASP A 99 2.97 8.68 -18.45
N ARG A 100 3.92 9.59 -18.71
CA ARG A 100 5.22 9.65 -18.02
C ARG A 100 5.09 9.98 -16.53
N ASP A 101 4.17 10.88 -16.19
CA ASP A 101 4.00 11.31 -14.79
C ASP A 101 3.39 10.17 -13.96
N TYR A 102 2.41 9.46 -14.54
CA TYR A 102 1.85 8.27 -13.92
C TYR A 102 2.90 7.18 -13.71
N LEU A 103 3.70 6.86 -14.73
CA LEU A 103 4.74 5.84 -14.65
C LEU A 103 5.83 6.21 -13.65
N HIS A 104 6.23 7.49 -13.61
CA HIS A 104 7.19 7.97 -12.63
C HIS A 104 6.68 7.80 -11.20
N CYS A 105 5.43 8.20 -10.93
CA CYS A 105 4.79 7.96 -9.64
C CYS A 105 4.70 6.46 -9.30
N ALA A 106 4.25 5.64 -10.25
CA ALA A 106 4.13 4.20 -10.05
C ALA A 106 5.49 3.54 -9.75
N TYR A 107 6.55 3.97 -10.45
CA TYR A 107 7.91 3.50 -10.20
C TYR A 107 8.38 3.86 -8.78
N ASN A 108 8.24 5.12 -8.38
CA ASN A 108 8.63 5.60 -7.05
C ASN A 108 7.87 4.85 -5.94
N ILE A 109 6.56 4.69 -6.12
CA ILE A 109 5.71 3.95 -5.19
C ILE A 109 6.16 2.49 -5.11
N CYS A 110 6.25 1.80 -6.23
CA CYS A 110 6.63 0.40 -6.30
C CYS A 110 7.99 0.15 -5.63
N ARG A 111 8.99 1.00 -5.91
CA ARG A 111 10.32 0.86 -5.35
C ARG A 111 10.36 1.14 -3.86
N SER A 112 9.67 2.19 -3.39
CA SER A 112 10.00 2.82 -2.10
C SER A 112 8.88 2.79 -1.06
N HIS A 113 7.71 2.13 -1.29
CA HIS A 113 6.63 2.10 -0.31
C HIS A 113 6.98 1.33 0.97
N HIS A 114 8.01 0.51 0.95
CA HIS A 114 8.54 -0.18 2.13
C HIS A 114 9.72 0.55 2.78
N GLU A 115 10.14 1.70 2.26
CA GLU A 115 11.09 2.55 2.95
C GLU A 115 10.52 3.10 4.26
N ARG A 116 11.37 3.41 5.20
CA ARG A 116 10.99 3.94 6.50
C ARG A 116 11.78 5.20 6.82
N TRP A 117 11.12 6.17 7.44
CA TRP A 117 11.68 7.51 7.71
C TRP A 117 13.07 7.49 8.33
N ASN A 118 13.35 6.50 9.18
CA ASN A 118 14.64 6.30 9.83
C ASN A 118 15.68 5.52 8.99
N GLY A 119 15.35 5.14 7.76
CA GLY A 119 16.23 4.36 6.89
C GLY A 119 16.31 2.87 7.22
N ALA A 120 15.40 2.36 8.05
CA ALA A 120 15.33 0.92 8.36
C ALA A 120 14.45 0.15 7.36
N GLY A 121 13.98 0.81 6.30
CA GLY A 121 13.20 0.22 5.22
C GLY A 121 14.04 -0.45 4.14
N TYR A 122 13.41 -0.78 3.03
CA TYR A 122 14.01 -1.41 1.85
C TYR A 122 13.34 -0.92 0.56
N PRO A 123 13.99 -1.06 -0.62
CA PRO A 123 15.24 -1.78 -0.91
C PRO A 123 16.50 -0.93 -0.72
N ASP A 124 16.40 0.41 -0.72
CA ASP A 124 17.55 1.32 -0.80
C ASP A 124 17.99 1.88 0.57
N GLY A 125 17.17 1.73 1.62
CA GLY A 125 17.42 2.30 2.94
C GLY A 125 17.36 3.83 2.95
N LEU A 126 16.47 4.42 2.14
CA LEU A 126 16.26 5.87 2.06
C LEU A 126 15.82 6.43 3.40
N ARG A 127 16.21 7.70 3.68
CA ARG A 127 15.90 8.38 4.94
C ARG A 127 15.19 9.71 4.69
N GLY A 128 14.23 10.02 5.56
CA GLY A 128 13.58 11.33 5.58
C GLY A 128 12.99 11.70 4.22
N ASP A 129 13.25 12.94 3.80
CA ASP A 129 12.74 13.49 2.55
C ASP A 129 13.41 12.89 1.28
N ALA A 130 14.41 12.01 1.41
CA ALA A 130 14.92 11.23 0.28
C ALA A 130 13.90 10.17 -0.19
N ILE A 131 12.93 9.80 0.66
CA ILE A 131 11.84 8.90 0.27
C ILE A 131 10.82 9.72 -0.54
N PRO A 132 10.46 9.33 -1.77
CA PRO A 132 9.42 10.03 -2.54
C PRO A 132 8.11 10.15 -1.75
N LEU A 133 7.48 11.33 -1.77
CA LEU A 133 6.25 11.60 -1.02
C LEU A 133 5.13 10.61 -1.32
N GLU A 134 4.95 10.29 -2.60
CA GLU A 134 3.98 9.30 -3.06
C GLU A 134 4.21 7.91 -2.44
N ALA A 135 5.46 7.50 -2.31
CA ALA A 135 5.82 6.23 -1.67
C ALA A 135 5.59 6.26 -0.15
N GLN A 136 5.90 7.39 0.51
CA GLN A 136 5.62 7.58 1.92
C GLN A 136 4.12 7.47 2.22
N ALA A 137 3.27 8.14 1.41
CA ALA A 137 1.82 8.13 1.58
C ALA A 137 1.23 6.72 1.37
N VAL A 138 1.67 6.02 0.32
CA VAL A 138 1.25 4.63 0.06
C VAL A 138 1.74 3.69 1.15
N GLY A 139 2.95 3.87 1.68
CA GLY A 139 3.47 3.05 2.78
C GLY A 139 2.63 3.13 4.06
N VAL A 140 2.08 4.31 4.40
CA VAL A 140 1.12 4.47 5.51
C VAL A 140 -0.20 3.78 5.20
N ALA A 141 -0.72 3.97 3.98
CA ALA A 141 -1.99 3.37 3.52
C ALA A 141 -1.92 1.85 3.54
N ASP A 142 -0.86 1.26 2.98
CA ASP A 142 -0.64 -0.19 2.93
C ASP A 142 -0.49 -0.78 4.34
N CYS A 143 0.29 -0.14 5.20
CA CYS A 143 0.45 -0.56 6.58
C CYS A 143 -0.90 -0.59 7.32
N TYR A 144 -1.72 0.46 7.18
CA TYR A 144 -3.04 0.51 7.80
C TYR A 144 -3.99 -0.57 7.26
N ASP A 145 -4.00 -0.77 5.94
CA ASP A 145 -4.79 -1.82 5.30
C ASP A 145 -4.38 -3.22 5.77
N ALA A 146 -3.08 -3.49 5.82
CA ALA A 146 -2.54 -4.76 6.30
C ALA A 146 -2.90 -5.06 7.76
N LEU A 147 -3.08 -4.04 8.59
CA LEU A 147 -3.50 -4.19 9.98
C LEU A 147 -5.01 -4.39 10.11
N THR A 148 -5.82 -3.69 9.30
CA THR A 148 -7.29 -3.65 9.45
C THR A 148 -8.05 -4.63 8.59
N THR A 149 -7.36 -5.48 7.83
CA THR A 149 -7.97 -6.51 6.95
C THR A 149 -7.61 -7.91 7.43
N ASP A 150 -8.59 -8.82 7.38
CA ASP A 150 -8.35 -10.23 7.64
C ASP A 150 -7.43 -10.82 6.58
N ARG A 151 -6.41 -11.54 7.05
CA ARG A 151 -5.53 -12.35 6.20
C ARG A 151 -5.59 -13.80 6.65
N VAL A 152 -5.24 -14.74 5.77
CA VAL A 152 -5.36 -16.20 6.02
C VAL A 152 -4.84 -16.63 7.41
N TYR A 153 -3.86 -15.89 7.97
CA TYR A 153 -3.19 -16.22 9.25
C TYR A 153 -3.29 -15.11 10.29
N LYS A 154 -4.05 -14.02 10.04
CA LYS A 154 -4.14 -12.88 10.96
C LYS A 154 -5.54 -12.28 10.90
N GLN A 155 -6.20 -12.21 12.06
CA GLN A 155 -7.43 -11.44 12.19
C GLN A 155 -7.16 -9.94 12.08
N ALA A 156 -8.13 -9.21 11.53
CA ALA A 156 -8.10 -7.77 11.44
C ALA A 156 -7.99 -7.14 12.84
N ILE A 157 -7.10 -6.18 12.98
CA ILE A 157 -6.97 -5.36 14.17
C ILE A 157 -8.03 -4.25 14.12
N PRO A 158 -8.70 -3.92 15.23
CA PRO A 158 -9.65 -2.82 15.26
C PRO A 158 -9.02 -1.51 14.72
N PRO A 159 -9.74 -0.72 13.90
CA PRO A 159 -9.19 0.48 13.26
C PRO A 159 -8.51 1.47 14.20
N GLY A 160 -9.03 1.61 15.43
CA GLY A 160 -8.44 2.49 16.45
C GLY A 160 -7.11 1.99 17.01
N GLU A 161 -6.96 0.69 17.16
CA GLU A 161 -5.72 0.03 17.60
C GLU A 161 -4.67 0.08 16.50
N ALA A 162 -5.02 -0.29 15.26
CA ALA A 162 -4.15 -0.19 14.09
C ALA A 162 -3.59 1.23 13.91
N PHE A 163 -4.43 2.24 14.14
CA PHE A 163 -4.05 3.64 14.12
C PHE A 163 -2.96 3.95 15.17
N GLN A 164 -3.12 3.48 16.42
CA GLN A 164 -2.13 3.69 17.47
C GLN A 164 -0.81 2.97 17.17
N MET A 165 -0.86 1.74 16.65
CA MET A 165 0.33 0.98 16.27
C MET A 165 1.19 1.75 15.26
N ILE A 166 0.57 2.38 14.26
CA ILE A 166 1.28 3.20 13.27
C ILE A 166 1.91 4.43 13.93
N LEU A 167 1.17 5.13 14.78
CA LEU A 167 1.68 6.32 15.50
C LEU A 167 2.83 5.97 16.45
N ASN A 168 2.78 4.80 17.08
CA ASN A 168 3.83 4.32 17.98
C ASN A 168 5.07 3.79 17.25
N GLY A 169 5.03 3.71 15.90
CA GLY A 169 6.13 3.19 15.10
C GLY A 169 6.29 1.67 15.12
N GLU A 170 5.27 0.92 15.55
CA GLU A 170 5.31 -0.56 15.59
C GLU A 170 5.40 -1.19 14.19
N CYS A 171 4.98 -0.45 13.17
CA CYS A 171 5.07 -0.83 11.75
C CYS A 171 6.25 -0.16 11.02
N GLY A 172 7.21 0.38 11.78
CA GLY A 172 8.27 1.22 11.29
C GLY A 172 7.92 2.71 11.38
N GLN A 173 8.95 3.55 11.22
CA GLN A 173 8.77 5.00 11.35
C GLN A 173 8.32 5.62 10.03
N PHE A 174 7.35 6.51 10.10
CA PHE A 174 6.84 7.30 8.99
C PHE A 174 7.16 8.80 9.19
N SER A 175 6.99 9.59 8.13
CA SER A 175 7.20 11.04 8.17
C SER A 175 6.35 11.69 9.26
N PRO A 176 6.91 12.55 10.13
CA PRO A 176 6.14 13.26 11.13
C PRO A 176 4.99 14.08 10.53
N ARG A 177 5.21 14.72 9.36
CA ARG A 177 4.15 15.49 8.66
C ARG A 177 3.01 14.61 8.18
N LEU A 178 3.33 13.44 7.59
CA LEU A 178 2.31 12.47 7.20
C LEU A 178 1.55 11.91 8.41
N LEU A 179 2.23 11.67 9.53
CA LEU A 179 1.57 11.22 10.75
C LEU A 179 0.63 12.29 11.33
N GLU A 180 0.95 13.59 11.21
CA GLU A 180 0.01 14.65 11.59
C GLU A 180 -1.24 14.65 10.70
N SER A 181 -1.07 14.57 9.38
CA SER A 181 -2.22 14.42 8.46
C SER A 181 -3.01 13.14 8.74
N PHE A 182 -2.33 12.02 9.00
CA PHE A 182 -2.97 10.75 9.34
C PHE A 182 -3.85 10.86 10.61
N LYS A 183 -3.41 11.63 11.62
CA LYS A 183 -4.21 11.92 12.82
C LYS A 183 -5.49 12.68 12.48
N GLN A 184 -5.41 13.67 11.59
CA GLN A 184 -6.57 14.48 11.18
C GLN A 184 -7.63 13.65 10.42
N VAL A 185 -7.18 12.72 9.59
CA VAL A 185 -8.07 11.89 8.76
C VAL A 185 -8.47 10.56 9.40
N ARG A 186 -8.15 10.32 10.68
CA ARG A 186 -8.45 9.09 11.41
C ARG A 186 -9.88 8.58 11.23
N GLY A 187 -10.86 9.48 11.30
CA GLY A 187 -12.28 9.15 11.16
C GLY A 187 -12.61 8.63 9.77
N GLN A 188 -12.02 9.24 8.74
CA GLN A 188 -12.20 8.84 7.34
C GLN A 188 -11.55 7.46 7.07
N PHE A 189 -10.35 7.22 7.56
CA PHE A 189 -9.68 5.93 7.48
C PHE A 189 -10.51 4.82 8.13
N ALA A 190 -11.01 5.05 9.36
CA ALA A 190 -11.85 4.08 10.06
C ALA A 190 -13.19 3.84 9.33
N ALA A 191 -13.79 4.84 8.72
CA ALA A 191 -15.02 4.70 7.95
C ALA A 191 -14.80 3.88 6.67
N LEU A 192 -13.69 4.14 5.94
CA LEU A 192 -13.31 3.40 4.75
C LEU A 192 -13.01 1.92 5.08
N ALA A 193 -12.25 1.65 6.13
CA ALA A 193 -11.95 0.28 6.55
C ALA A 193 -13.23 -0.51 6.87
N ARG A 194 -14.18 0.08 7.60
CA ARG A 194 -15.48 -0.55 7.89
C ARG A 194 -16.32 -0.79 6.63
N ARG A 195 -16.42 0.21 5.75
CA ARG A 195 -17.21 0.11 4.51
C ARG A 195 -16.77 -1.07 3.65
N TYR A 196 -15.46 -1.27 3.51
CA TYR A 196 -14.94 -2.37 2.71
C TYR A 196 -14.90 -3.72 3.44
N ALA A 197 -14.92 -3.73 4.77
CA ALA A 197 -15.08 -4.96 5.56
C ALA A 197 -16.50 -5.54 5.40
N ASP A 198 -17.53 -4.71 5.47
CA ASP A 198 -18.94 -5.14 5.35
C ASP A 198 -19.23 -5.82 4.00
N ASP A 199 -18.66 -5.31 2.93
CA ASP A 199 -18.77 -5.91 1.60
C ASP A 199 -18.09 -7.29 1.48
N ALA A 200 -17.10 -7.63 2.32
CA ALA A 200 -16.45 -8.94 2.31
C ALA A 200 -17.38 -10.05 2.80
N GLN A 201 -18.34 -9.77 3.69
CA GLN A 201 -19.33 -10.73 4.17
C GLN A 201 -20.44 -11.00 3.14
N ALA A 202 -20.80 -10.03 2.32
CA ALA A 202 -21.82 -10.19 1.27
C ALA A 202 -21.36 -11.10 0.11
N GLY A 203 -20.05 -11.23 -0.15
CA GLY A 203 -19.49 -12.07 -1.20
C GLY A 203 -19.27 -13.53 -0.81
N ALA A 204 -19.40 -13.89 0.47
CA ALA A 204 -19.17 -15.25 0.98
C ALA A 204 -20.42 -16.16 0.90
N VAL A 205 -21.56 -15.67 0.43
CA VAL A 205 -22.80 -16.43 0.32
C VAL A 205 -23.11 -16.73 -1.13
N SER A 206 -22.35 -17.60 -1.81
CA SER A 206 -22.84 -18.31 -3.01
C SER A 206 -21.86 -19.34 -3.58
N TYR A 207 -21.39 -20.32 -2.79
CA TYR A 207 -20.82 -21.56 -3.37
C TYR A 207 -21.25 -22.83 -2.61
N THR A 208 -22.49 -22.88 -2.15
CA THR A 208 -23.09 -24.11 -1.63
C THR A 208 -24.40 -24.39 -2.35
N HIS A 209 -24.33 -24.76 -3.63
CA HIS A 209 -25.34 -25.59 -4.31
C HIS A 209 -24.91 -25.82 -5.76
N LEU A 210 -24.14 -26.87 -5.99
CA LEU A 210 -24.20 -27.71 -7.19
C LEU A 210 -23.53 -29.04 -6.80
N ARG A 211 -24.38 -29.96 -6.37
CA ARG A 211 -24.11 -31.40 -6.49
C ARG A 211 -24.65 -31.88 -7.82
#